data_7925e19d1c940bc23f99d992050826b1
#
_entry.id   7925e19d1c940bc23f99d992050826b1
#
_cell.length_a   1.000
_cell.length_b   1.000
_cell.length_c   1.000
_cell.angle_alpha   90.00
_cell.angle_beta   90.00
_cell.angle_gamma   90.00
#
_symmetry.space_group_name_H-M   'P 1'
#
loop_
_entity.id
_entity.type
_entity.pdbx_description
1 polymer ?
#
loop_
_entity_poly.entity_id
_entity_poly.type
_entity_poly.pdbx_seq_one_letter_code
_entity_poly.pdbx_strand_id
1 'polypeptide(L)'
;MFAAFFAAGIVAGGETLAGRYPVRSGSWAAFGPATISELTMTGVAVALAVLLSARRGVTARSLGLGPPRNATGGIAAGTGFRMAMWALAALVAGGAITALLETGHLGQPAVQDNAYTLYATAASLAAGVVEETIVLAFAVSTLRQAGRTLPEVVIVAIALRMSYHDYYGPGVVGIAVWAAVFIWLYLRTGSIIPLIIVHFFWDGTIFWTQRWHWIGVVAVYLSIALIIAGLVSWWAERSNRGRPRSRGPGTATYTAWPFADPGRSDPSQLDRQRERGRDHGGDRREHGQPA
;
A
#
# COMPACT_ATOMS: atom_id res chain seq x y z
N MET A 1 -2.73 7.97 15.88
CA MET A 1 -2.61 6.58 15.37
C MET A 1 -1.17 6.24 14.97
N PHE A 2 -0.54 6.95 14.02
CA PHE A 2 0.84 6.64 13.59
C PHE A 2 1.82 6.48 14.77
N ALA A 3 1.96 7.51 15.62
CA ALA A 3 2.89 7.46 16.74
C ALA A 3 2.64 6.30 17.72
N ALA A 4 1.39 5.88 17.90
CA ALA A 4 1.07 4.77 18.80
C ALA A 4 1.62 3.41 18.32
N PHE A 5 1.79 3.23 17.00
CA PHE A 5 2.29 1.98 16.43
C PHE A 5 3.78 2.02 16.08
N PHE A 6 4.31 3.19 15.75
CA PHE A 6 5.69 3.31 15.25
C PHE A 6 6.66 3.97 16.22
N ALA A 7 6.20 4.56 17.33
CA ALA A 7 7.09 5.20 18.30
C ALA A 7 8.18 4.25 18.84
N ALA A 8 7.81 3.01 19.14
CA ALA A 8 8.77 2.00 19.61
C ALA A 8 9.83 1.67 18.54
N GLY A 9 9.42 1.58 17.27
CA GLY A 9 10.33 1.38 16.14
C GLY A 9 11.29 2.55 15.95
N ILE A 10 10.78 3.77 16.02
CA ILE A 10 11.59 5.01 15.94
C ILE A 10 12.62 5.08 17.08
N VAL A 11 12.20 4.78 18.32
CA VAL A 11 13.12 4.76 19.47
C VAL A 11 14.17 3.66 19.31
N ALA A 12 13.74 2.43 18.92
CA ALA A 12 14.68 1.32 18.70
C ALA A 12 15.65 1.61 17.56
N GLY A 13 15.20 2.31 16.50
CA GLY A 13 16.04 2.79 15.42
C GLY A 13 17.11 3.75 15.91
N GLY A 14 16.73 4.75 16.69
CA GLY A 14 17.65 5.70 17.31
C GLY A 14 18.69 5.02 18.22
N GLU A 15 18.27 4.01 19.00
CA GLU A 15 19.19 3.22 19.82
C GLU A 15 20.17 2.41 18.97
N THR A 16 19.70 1.81 17.89
CA THR A 16 20.52 1.07 16.92
C THR A 16 21.58 1.98 16.30
N LEU A 17 21.18 3.17 15.83
CA LEU A 17 22.10 4.17 15.30
C LEU A 17 23.13 4.66 16.33
N ALA A 18 22.76 4.68 17.62
CA ALA A 18 23.65 4.96 18.73
C ALA A 18 24.56 3.77 19.12
N GLY A 19 24.54 2.68 18.40
CA GLY A 19 25.32 1.46 18.67
C GLY A 19 24.79 0.61 19.82
N ARG A 20 23.56 0.81 20.23
CA ARG A 20 22.89 0.06 21.31
C ARG A 20 22.02 -1.04 20.72
N TYR A 21 22.57 -2.26 20.61
CA TYR A 21 21.82 -3.38 20.08
C TYR A 21 21.19 -4.19 21.21
N PRO A 22 19.85 -4.36 21.25
CA PRO A 22 19.23 -5.21 22.25
C PRO A 22 19.59 -6.67 21.98
N VAL A 23 20.28 -7.30 22.93
CA VAL A 23 20.53 -8.76 22.91
C VAL A 23 19.23 -9.46 23.24
N ARG A 24 18.66 -10.19 22.28
CA ARG A 24 17.46 -11.00 22.52
C ARG A 24 17.84 -12.44 22.83
N SER A 25 17.39 -12.96 24.00
CA SER A 25 17.53 -14.37 24.32
C SER A 25 16.53 -15.20 23.53
N GLY A 26 16.95 -16.33 22.94
CA GLY A 26 16.15 -17.17 22.05
C GLY A 26 15.25 -18.16 22.78
N SER A 27 14.43 -17.74 23.73
CA SER A 27 13.53 -18.64 24.45
C SER A 27 12.07 -18.36 24.16
N TRP A 28 11.21 -19.38 24.25
CA TRP A 28 9.74 -19.23 24.17
C TRP A 28 9.19 -18.27 25.21
N ALA A 29 9.81 -18.20 26.39
CA ALA A 29 9.44 -17.24 27.42
C ALA A 29 9.65 -15.77 26.96
N ALA A 30 10.67 -15.53 26.11
CA ALA A 30 10.94 -14.21 25.56
C ALA A 30 10.06 -13.89 24.33
N PHE A 31 9.94 -14.84 23.41
CA PHE A 31 9.29 -14.58 22.11
C PHE A 31 7.79 -14.87 22.07
N GLY A 32 7.28 -15.77 22.95
CA GLY A 32 5.84 -16.07 22.98
C GLY A 32 4.97 -14.84 23.26
N PRO A 33 5.19 -14.10 24.34
CA PRO A 33 4.47 -12.87 24.63
C PRO A 33 4.66 -11.81 23.52
N ALA A 34 5.87 -11.67 22.98
CA ALA A 34 6.13 -10.74 21.88
C ALA A 34 5.32 -11.09 20.63
N THR A 35 5.24 -12.37 20.24
CA THR A 35 4.42 -12.85 19.13
C THR A 35 2.94 -12.51 19.32
N ILE A 36 2.40 -12.75 20.51
CA ILE A 36 1.00 -12.40 20.83
C ILE A 36 0.80 -10.89 20.74
N SER A 37 1.74 -10.12 21.25
CA SER A 37 1.70 -8.65 21.19
C SER A 37 1.65 -8.15 19.73
N GLU A 38 2.52 -8.67 18.86
CA GLU A 38 2.54 -8.29 17.44
C GLU A 38 1.21 -8.57 16.74
N LEU A 39 0.65 -9.77 16.93
CA LEU A 39 -0.64 -10.14 16.34
C LEU A 39 -1.80 -9.32 16.92
N THR A 40 -1.78 -9.02 18.22
CA THR A 40 -2.79 -8.19 18.86
C THR A 40 -2.73 -6.75 18.33
N MET A 41 -1.53 -6.17 18.29
CA MET A 41 -1.33 -4.81 17.77
C MET A 41 -1.71 -4.71 16.30
N THR A 42 -1.46 -5.75 15.51
CA THR A 42 -1.91 -5.85 14.11
C THR A 42 -3.44 -5.75 14.02
N GLY A 43 -4.14 -6.55 14.81
CA GLY A 43 -5.61 -6.51 14.86
C GLY A 43 -6.15 -5.14 15.29
N VAL A 44 -5.56 -4.55 16.33
CA VAL A 44 -5.92 -3.20 16.81
C VAL A 44 -5.66 -2.14 15.76
N ALA A 45 -4.53 -2.19 15.05
CA ALA A 45 -4.20 -1.22 14.00
C ALA A 45 -5.22 -1.24 12.86
N VAL A 46 -5.56 -2.43 12.36
CA VAL A 46 -6.57 -2.61 11.31
C VAL A 46 -7.95 -2.13 11.80
N ALA A 47 -8.37 -2.54 13.00
CA ALA A 47 -9.65 -2.14 13.57
C ALA A 47 -9.74 -0.60 13.71
N LEU A 48 -8.71 0.05 14.25
CA LEU A 48 -8.67 1.51 14.37
C LEU A 48 -8.68 2.21 13.01
N ALA A 49 -7.91 1.73 12.03
CA ALA A 49 -7.91 2.29 10.68
C ALA A 49 -9.31 2.22 10.05
N VAL A 50 -9.98 1.08 10.16
CA VAL A 50 -11.33 0.88 9.65
C VAL A 50 -12.34 1.75 10.39
N LEU A 51 -12.32 1.76 11.74
CA LEU A 51 -13.25 2.54 12.55
C LEU A 51 -13.12 4.05 12.33
N LEU A 52 -11.87 4.57 12.32
CA LEU A 52 -11.62 6.00 12.11
C LEU A 52 -12.01 6.43 10.69
N SER A 53 -11.83 5.55 9.73
CA SER A 53 -12.26 5.78 8.35
C SER A 53 -13.78 5.73 8.21
N ALA A 54 -14.44 4.76 8.85
CA ALA A 54 -15.90 4.62 8.85
C ALA A 54 -16.58 5.88 9.42
N ARG A 55 -16.02 6.49 10.48
CA ARG A 55 -16.51 7.77 11.03
C ARG A 55 -16.48 8.93 10.02
N ARG A 56 -15.70 8.79 8.95
CA ARG A 56 -15.60 9.76 7.85
C ARG A 56 -16.36 9.30 6.60
N GLY A 57 -17.20 8.27 6.71
CA GLY A 57 -17.92 7.69 5.58
C GLY A 57 -17.08 6.85 4.64
N VAL A 58 -15.85 6.50 5.02
CA VAL A 58 -14.94 5.68 4.21
C VAL A 58 -15.12 4.21 4.55
N THR A 59 -15.45 3.40 3.55
CA THR A 59 -15.64 1.96 3.73
C THR A 59 -14.30 1.23 3.75
N ALA A 60 -14.23 0.05 4.37
CA ALA A 60 -13.03 -0.81 4.32
C ALA A 60 -12.60 -1.10 2.87
N ARG A 61 -13.55 -1.21 1.96
CA ARG A 61 -13.29 -1.41 0.54
C ARG A 61 -12.61 -0.19 -0.11
N SER A 62 -13.03 1.03 0.23
CA SER A 62 -12.39 2.25 -0.28
C SER A 62 -11.02 2.52 0.35
N LEU A 63 -10.73 1.91 1.51
CA LEU A 63 -9.38 1.82 2.07
C LEU A 63 -8.47 0.83 1.33
N GLY A 64 -8.98 0.11 0.35
CA GLY A 64 -8.19 -0.88 -0.38
C GLY A 64 -8.11 -2.25 0.30
N LEU A 65 -8.89 -2.50 1.35
CA LEU A 65 -9.02 -3.80 2.00
C LEU A 65 -9.93 -4.75 1.20
N GLY A 66 -9.82 -4.71 -0.11
CA GLY A 66 -10.54 -5.55 -1.05
C GLY A 66 -9.65 -5.94 -2.23
N PRO A 67 -10.11 -6.90 -3.04
CA PRO A 67 -9.35 -7.36 -4.19
C PRO A 67 -9.11 -6.21 -5.19
N PRO A 68 -7.97 -6.23 -5.91
CA PRO A 68 -7.66 -5.25 -6.92
C PRO A 68 -8.68 -5.28 -8.04
N ARG A 69 -9.01 -4.11 -8.58
CA ARG A 69 -10.01 -3.94 -9.62
C ARG A 69 -9.35 -3.60 -10.95
N ASN A 70 -9.96 -4.04 -12.03
CA ASN A 70 -9.62 -3.56 -13.36
C ASN A 70 -10.28 -2.19 -13.63
N ALA A 71 -9.97 -1.60 -14.77
CA ALA A 71 -10.55 -0.31 -15.18
C ALA A 71 -12.09 -0.32 -15.30
N THR A 72 -12.71 -1.50 -15.42
CA THR A 72 -14.17 -1.68 -15.47
C THR A 72 -14.81 -1.98 -14.11
N GLY A 73 -13.99 -1.95 -13.02
CA GLY A 73 -14.45 -2.19 -11.64
C GLY A 73 -14.61 -3.68 -11.26
N GLY A 74 -14.37 -4.60 -12.19
CA GLY A 74 -14.40 -6.05 -11.91
C GLY A 74 -13.14 -6.52 -11.15
N ILE A 75 -13.26 -7.66 -10.45
CA ILE A 75 -12.11 -8.32 -9.81
C ILE A 75 -11.16 -8.80 -10.90
N ALA A 76 -9.88 -8.41 -10.81
CA ALA A 76 -8.87 -8.76 -11.79
C ALA A 76 -7.66 -9.43 -11.14
N ALA A 77 -7.68 -10.76 -11.09
CA ALA A 77 -6.55 -11.55 -10.59
C ALA A 77 -5.23 -11.20 -11.31
N GLY A 78 -5.27 -11.00 -12.62
CA GLY A 78 -4.09 -10.56 -13.40
C GLY A 78 -3.59 -9.16 -13.00
N THR A 79 -4.45 -8.26 -12.54
CA THR A 79 -4.03 -6.95 -12.01
C THR A 79 -3.33 -7.13 -10.66
N GLY A 80 -3.86 -7.96 -9.77
CA GLY A 80 -3.21 -8.28 -8.49
C GLY A 80 -1.84 -8.90 -8.67
N PHE A 81 -1.72 -9.86 -9.58
CA PHE A 81 -0.42 -10.48 -9.90
C PHE A 81 0.59 -9.45 -10.41
N ARG A 82 0.24 -8.63 -11.39
CA ARG A 82 1.14 -7.58 -11.92
C ARG A 82 1.53 -6.58 -10.85
N MET A 83 0.58 -6.20 -9.98
CA MET A 83 0.84 -5.31 -8.86
C MET A 83 1.87 -5.93 -7.91
N ALA A 84 1.70 -7.20 -7.55
CA ALA A 84 2.65 -7.93 -6.71
C ALA A 84 4.04 -7.99 -7.35
N MET A 85 4.13 -8.20 -8.67
CA MET A 85 5.41 -8.22 -9.37
C MET A 85 6.13 -6.88 -9.36
N TRP A 86 5.42 -5.78 -9.58
CA TRP A 86 6.03 -4.44 -9.50
C TRP A 86 6.41 -4.07 -8.07
N ALA A 87 5.60 -4.47 -7.09
CA ALA A 87 5.92 -4.30 -5.67
C ALA A 87 7.20 -5.07 -5.29
N LEU A 88 7.31 -6.34 -5.71
CA LEU A 88 8.50 -7.15 -5.50
C LEU A 88 9.74 -6.54 -6.16
N ALA A 89 9.63 -6.10 -7.40
CA ALA A 89 10.74 -5.43 -8.10
C ALA A 89 11.20 -4.16 -7.35
N ALA A 90 10.25 -3.40 -6.81
CA ALA A 90 10.55 -2.21 -6.02
C ALA A 90 11.25 -2.54 -4.69
N LEU A 91 10.82 -3.62 -4.00
CA LEU A 91 11.48 -4.08 -2.78
C LEU A 91 12.89 -4.60 -3.04
N VAL A 92 13.09 -5.35 -4.13
CA VAL A 92 14.44 -5.80 -4.54
C VAL A 92 15.34 -4.62 -4.85
N ALA A 93 14.87 -3.64 -5.63
CA ALA A 93 15.64 -2.45 -5.97
C ALA A 93 15.92 -1.58 -4.72
N GLY A 94 14.91 -1.31 -3.91
CA GLY A 94 15.05 -0.56 -2.67
C GLY A 94 15.96 -1.26 -1.68
N GLY A 95 15.80 -2.57 -1.49
CA GLY A 95 16.67 -3.38 -0.62
C GLY A 95 18.13 -3.39 -1.10
N ALA A 96 18.38 -3.46 -2.41
CA ALA A 96 19.73 -3.33 -2.95
C ALA A 96 20.34 -1.96 -2.66
N ILE A 97 19.57 -0.87 -2.82
CA ILE A 97 20.02 0.49 -2.47
C ILE A 97 20.29 0.59 -0.97
N THR A 98 19.39 0.08 -0.14
CA THR A 98 19.57 0.03 1.32
C THR A 98 20.88 -0.68 1.67
N ALA A 99 21.11 -1.88 1.14
CA ALA A 99 22.31 -2.67 1.41
C ALA A 99 23.60 -2.00 0.93
N LEU A 100 23.55 -1.25 -0.17
CA LEU A 100 24.71 -0.51 -0.70
C LEU A 100 25.05 0.74 0.12
N LEU A 101 24.04 1.39 0.72
CA LEU A 101 24.21 2.64 1.46
C LEU A 101 24.28 2.44 2.98
N GLU A 102 23.91 1.26 3.45
CA GLU A 102 23.98 0.91 4.85
C GLU A 102 25.45 0.84 5.30
N THR A 103 25.83 1.74 6.18
CA THR A 103 27.24 1.89 6.63
C THR A 103 27.58 1.04 7.83
N GLY A 104 26.70 0.18 8.27
CA GLY A 104 27.07 -0.64 9.40
C GLY A 104 25.93 -1.35 10.09
N HIS A 105 26.16 -2.56 10.41
CA HIS A 105 25.89 -3.16 11.71
C HIS A 105 24.46 -3.59 12.01
N LEU A 106 23.67 -3.95 11.03
CA LEU A 106 22.57 -4.86 11.29
C LEU A 106 23.16 -6.23 11.67
N GLY A 107 24.02 -6.23 12.69
CA GLY A 107 24.45 -7.43 13.39
C GLY A 107 23.24 -8.07 14.03
N GLN A 108 22.50 -8.82 13.25
CA GLN A 108 21.35 -9.57 13.75
C GLN A 108 21.87 -10.65 14.68
N PRO A 109 21.29 -10.79 15.88
CA PRO A 109 21.75 -11.82 16.81
C PRO A 109 21.59 -13.19 16.16
N ALA A 110 22.65 -14.00 16.25
CA ALA A 110 22.72 -15.35 15.68
C ALA A 110 21.80 -16.39 16.36
N VAL A 111 20.80 -15.96 17.12
CA VAL A 111 19.88 -16.86 17.80
C VAL A 111 18.74 -17.23 16.85
N GLN A 112 18.84 -18.43 16.28
CA GLN A 112 17.95 -18.93 15.23
C GLN A 112 17.19 -20.19 15.69
N ASP A 113 16.53 -20.09 16.83
CA ASP A 113 15.66 -21.17 17.30
C ASP A 113 14.24 -21.07 16.69
N ASN A 114 13.40 -22.06 16.98
CA ASN A 114 12.03 -22.12 16.48
C ASN A 114 11.16 -20.99 17.05
N ALA A 115 11.43 -20.54 18.27
CA ALA A 115 10.69 -19.47 18.92
C ALA A 115 10.95 -18.13 18.22
N TYR A 116 12.23 -17.86 17.90
CA TYR A 116 12.59 -16.67 17.11
C TYR A 116 11.99 -16.70 15.70
N THR A 117 12.03 -17.85 15.03
CA THR A 117 11.47 -18.00 13.69
C THR A 117 9.96 -17.73 13.67
N LEU A 118 9.21 -18.21 14.67
CA LEU A 118 7.79 -17.93 14.80
C LEU A 118 7.53 -16.45 15.06
N TYR A 119 8.26 -15.86 15.99
CA TYR A 119 8.17 -14.43 16.28
C TYR A 119 8.48 -13.58 15.05
N ALA A 120 9.58 -13.86 14.35
CA ALA A 120 9.98 -13.12 13.16
C ALA A 120 8.95 -13.25 12.04
N THR A 121 8.32 -14.43 11.89
CA THR A 121 7.20 -14.61 10.93
C THR A 121 5.98 -13.76 11.31
N ALA A 122 5.61 -13.73 12.60
CA ALA A 122 4.51 -12.91 13.08
C ALA A 122 4.82 -11.41 12.93
N ALA A 123 6.05 -11.01 13.23
CA ALA A 123 6.51 -9.62 13.06
C ALA A 123 6.51 -9.18 11.58
N SER A 124 6.93 -10.05 10.66
CA SER A 124 6.86 -9.80 9.22
C SER A 124 5.40 -9.63 8.73
N LEU A 125 4.49 -10.46 9.24
CA LEU A 125 3.05 -10.32 8.95
C LEU A 125 2.52 -9.01 9.52
N ALA A 126 2.88 -8.70 10.77
CA ALA A 126 2.49 -7.46 11.43
C ALA A 126 2.99 -6.24 10.64
N ALA A 127 4.26 -6.22 10.23
CA ALA A 127 4.84 -5.15 9.42
C ALA A 127 4.04 -4.96 8.13
N GLY A 128 3.87 -6.01 7.32
CA GLY A 128 3.11 -5.93 6.07
C GLY A 128 1.68 -5.42 6.28
N VAL A 129 0.97 -5.92 7.29
CA VAL A 129 -0.43 -5.52 7.54
C VAL A 129 -0.52 -4.11 8.14
N VAL A 130 0.26 -3.82 9.20
CA VAL A 130 0.16 -2.55 9.93
C VAL A 130 0.66 -1.38 9.07
N GLU A 131 1.82 -1.54 8.45
CA GLU A 131 2.43 -0.49 7.67
C GLU A 131 1.60 -0.14 6.43
N GLU A 132 1.16 -1.13 5.68
CA GLU A 132 0.34 -0.86 4.49
C GLU A 132 -1.05 -0.31 4.88
N THR A 133 -1.64 -0.77 5.99
CA THR A 133 -2.93 -0.26 6.45
C THR A 133 -2.83 1.17 6.97
N ILE A 134 -1.79 1.51 7.75
CA ILE A 134 -1.65 2.84 8.35
C ILE A 134 -1.11 3.85 7.33
N VAL A 135 -0.04 3.52 6.61
CA VAL A 135 0.65 4.47 5.72
C VAL A 135 -0.07 4.60 4.38
N LEU A 136 -0.46 3.50 3.75
CA LEU A 136 -1.15 3.58 2.46
C LEU A 136 -2.67 3.74 2.63
N ALA A 137 -3.35 2.78 3.27
CA ALA A 137 -4.80 2.80 3.31
C ALA A 137 -5.32 4.03 4.09
N PHE A 138 -4.83 4.24 5.31
CA PHE A 138 -5.37 5.30 6.16
C PHE A 138 -4.75 6.67 5.85
N ALA A 139 -3.42 6.82 5.87
CA ALA A 139 -2.81 8.15 5.71
C ALA A 139 -3.02 8.71 4.30
N VAL A 140 -2.76 7.93 3.25
CA VAL A 140 -2.95 8.37 1.86
C VAL A 140 -4.42 8.71 1.60
N SER A 141 -5.36 7.85 2.03
CA SER A 141 -6.80 8.11 1.85
C SER A 141 -7.25 9.37 2.59
N THR A 142 -6.78 9.56 3.84
CA THR A 142 -7.12 10.73 4.65
C THR A 142 -6.61 12.02 4.03
N LEU A 143 -5.36 12.04 3.57
CA LEU A 143 -4.76 13.22 2.92
C LEU A 143 -5.48 13.56 1.61
N ARG A 144 -5.83 12.54 0.82
CA ARG A 144 -6.60 12.72 -0.41
C ARG A 144 -7.99 13.30 -0.15
N GLN A 145 -8.69 12.81 0.89
CA GLN A 145 -9.99 13.36 1.29
C GLN A 145 -9.90 14.79 1.83
N ALA A 146 -8.78 15.14 2.45
CA ALA A 146 -8.49 16.51 2.87
C ALA A 146 -8.12 17.44 1.71
N GLY A 147 -8.23 16.98 0.47
CA GLY A 147 -7.95 17.79 -0.74
C GLY A 147 -6.45 18.03 -0.97
N ARG A 148 -5.56 17.29 -0.31
CA ARG A 148 -4.12 17.46 -0.51
C ARG A 148 -3.71 17.02 -1.91
N THR A 149 -2.76 17.76 -2.48
CA THR A 149 -2.22 17.47 -3.82
C THR A 149 -1.48 16.14 -3.84
N LEU A 150 -1.39 15.53 -5.02
CA LEU A 150 -0.69 14.25 -5.16
C LEU A 150 0.77 14.30 -4.69
N PRO A 151 1.58 15.32 -5.03
CA PRO A 151 2.94 15.45 -4.50
C PRO A 151 2.99 15.52 -2.96
N GLU A 152 2.10 16.29 -2.32
CA GLU A 152 2.05 16.36 -0.85
C GLU A 152 1.75 14.99 -0.24
N VAL A 153 0.78 14.26 -0.79
CA VAL A 153 0.41 12.91 -0.32
C VAL A 153 1.60 11.96 -0.43
N VAL A 154 2.29 11.98 -1.57
CA VAL A 154 3.46 11.10 -1.81
C VAL A 154 4.61 11.46 -0.85
N ILE A 155 4.94 12.74 -0.71
CA ILE A 155 6.03 13.19 0.18
C ILE A 155 5.72 12.81 1.63
N VAL A 156 4.51 13.08 2.12
CA VAL A 156 4.14 12.76 3.50
C VAL A 156 4.14 11.24 3.74
N ALA A 157 3.60 10.45 2.82
CA ALA A 157 3.59 8.99 2.98
C ALA A 157 5.00 8.38 2.95
N ILE A 158 5.90 8.87 2.09
CA ILE A 158 7.32 8.48 2.09
C ILE A 158 8.00 8.89 3.40
N ALA A 159 7.82 10.13 3.85
CA ALA A 159 8.41 10.60 5.09
C ALA A 159 7.94 9.79 6.31
N LEU A 160 6.63 9.47 6.38
CA LEU A 160 6.10 8.59 7.40
C LEU A 160 6.77 7.20 7.35
N ARG A 161 6.96 6.63 6.16
CA ARG A 161 7.61 5.33 5.98
C ARG A 161 9.09 5.36 6.41
N MET A 162 9.82 6.37 6.00
CA MET A 162 11.22 6.52 6.35
C MET A 162 11.45 6.73 7.86
N SER A 163 10.52 7.41 8.56
CA SER A 163 10.71 7.82 9.95
C SER A 163 10.85 6.67 10.95
N TYR A 164 10.33 5.49 10.67
CA TYR A 164 10.48 4.31 11.52
C TYR A 164 11.43 3.26 10.95
N HIS A 165 12.08 3.59 9.83
CA HIS A 165 13.17 2.82 9.23
C HIS A 165 14.52 3.55 9.35
N ASP A 166 14.61 4.56 10.23
CA ASP A 166 15.81 5.39 10.44
C ASP A 166 17.03 4.58 10.88
N TYR A 167 16.81 3.39 11.45
CA TYR A 167 17.87 2.43 11.81
C TYR A 167 18.73 1.95 10.62
N TYR A 168 18.28 2.14 9.38
CA TYR A 168 19.11 1.91 8.19
C TYR A 168 20.09 3.04 7.89
N GLY A 169 20.04 4.15 8.64
CA GLY A 169 20.89 5.33 8.36
C GLY A 169 20.69 5.81 6.92
N PRO A 170 21.79 6.07 6.15
CA PRO A 170 21.66 6.47 4.75
C PRO A 170 20.91 5.49 3.85
N GLY A 171 20.86 4.22 4.21
CA GLY A 171 20.14 3.16 3.50
C GLY A 171 18.63 3.39 3.44
N VAL A 172 18.07 4.26 4.30
CA VAL A 172 16.66 4.65 4.30
C VAL A 172 16.19 5.21 2.93
N VAL A 173 17.12 5.67 2.09
CA VAL A 173 16.80 6.09 0.72
C VAL A 173 16.22 4.95 -0.12
N GLY A 174 16.67 3.71 0.10
CA GLY A 174 16.08 2.53 -0.55
C GLY A 174 14.62 2.31 -0.13
N ILE A 175 14.28 2.62 1.13
CA ILE A 175 12.90 2.59 1.62
C ILE A 175 12.04 3.62 0.87
N ALA A 176 12.55 4.82 0.63
CA ALA A 176 11.82 5.85 -0.12
C ALA A 176 11.48 5.39 -1.55
N VAL A 177 12.41 4.67 -2.22
CA VAL A 177 12.21 4.16 -3.58
C VAL A 177 11.05 3.18 -3.66
N TRP A 178 11.05 2.13 -2.83
CA TRP A 178 9.97 1.15 -2.89
C TRP A 178 8.65 1.70 -2.33
N ALA A 179 8.70 2.59 -1.31
CA ALA A 179 7.51 3.27 -0.81
C ALA A 179 6.81 4.09 -1.89
N ALA A 180 7.57 4.84 -2.71
CA ALA A 180 7.01 5.60 -3.82
C ALA A 180 6.26 4.69 -4.82
N VAL A 181 6.82 3.52 -5.14
CA VAL A 181 6.18 2.55 -6.02
C VAL A 181 4.93 1.95 -5.37
N PHE A 182 4.96 1.63 -4.09
CA PHE A 182 3.80 1.12 -3.35
C PHE A 182 2.66 2.13 -3.33
N ILE A 183 2.94 3.41 -3.06
CA ILE A 183 1.96 4.48 -3.12
C ILE A 183 1.35 4.58 -4.53
N TRP A 184 2.19 4.56 -5.56
CA TRP A 184 1.73 4.62 -6.95
C TRP A 184 0.85 3.42 -7.31
N LEU A 185 1.24 2.19 -6.93
CA LEU A 185 0.46 0.97 -7.16
C LEU A 185 -0.89 1.03 -6.43
N TYR A 186 -0.90 1.46 -5.17
CA TYR A 186 -2.13 1.63 -4.40
C TYR A 186 -3.07 2.65 -5.04
N LEU A 187 -2.56 3.83 -5.38
CA LEU A 187 -3.35 4.87 -6.04
C LEU A 187 -3.93 4.39 -7.37
N ARG A 188 -3.22 3.54 -8.11
CA ARG A 188 -3.64 3.02 -9.41
C ARG A 188 -4.67 1.89 -9.32
N THR A 189 -4.60 1.06 -8.29
CA THR A 189 -5.39 -0.17 -8.19
C THR A 189 -6.47 -0.12 -7.12
N GLY A 190 -6.32 0.78 -6.15
CA GLY A 190 -7.22 0.90 -5.01
C GLY A 190 -7.19 -0.31 -4.07
N SER A 191 -6.09 -1.11 -4.08
CA SER A 191 -5.96 -2.30 -3.21
C SER A 191 -4.59 -2.33 -2.54
N ILE A 192 -4.57 -2.66 -1.24
CA ILE A 192 -3.32 -2.90 -0.48
C ILE A 192 -3.02 -4.39 -0.32
N ILE A 193 -3.97 -5.29 -0.62
CA ILE A 193 -3.80 -6.72 -0.34
C ILE A 193 -2.56 -7.33 -1.04
N PRO A 194 -2.31 -7.10 -2.34
CA PRO A 194 -1.10 -7.62 -2.97
C PRO A 194 0.19 -7.02 -2.37
N LEU A 195 0.14 -5.77 -1.89
CA LEU A 195 1.29 -5.11 -1.26
C LEU A 195 1.59 -5.72 0.11
N ILE A 196 0.56 -5.96 0.94
CA ILE A 196 0.69 -6.67 2.21
C ILE A 196 1.35 -8.04 2.01
N ILE A 197 0.86 -8.81 1.03
CA ILE A 197 1.37 -10.16 0.76
C ILE A 197 2.85 -10.10 0.37
N VAL A 198 3.22 -9.21 -0.54
CA VAL A 198 4.61 -9.11 -1.01
C VAL A 198 5.53 -8.58 0.09
N HIS A 199 5.08 -7.61 0.87
CA HIS A 199 5.82 -7.08 2.01
C HIS A 199 6.08 -8.16 3.08
N PHE A 200 5.05 -8.89 3.48
CA PHE A 200 5.16 -10.02 4.40
C PHE A 200 6.20 -11.05 3.93
N PHE A 201 6.11 -11.46 2.66
CA PHE A 201 7.07 -12.45 2.13
C PHE A 201 8.48 -11.88 2.00
N TRP A 202 8.64 -10.60 1.70
CA TRP A 202 9.94 -9.95 1.66
C TRP A 202 10.61 -9.96 3.03
N ASP A 203 9.96 -9.46 4.05
CA ASP A 203 10.49 -9.42 5.41
C ASP A 203 10.70 -10.82 5.97
N GLY A 204 9.70 -11.71 5.78
CA GLY A 204 9.81 -13.11 6.17
C GLY A 204 11.03 -13.80 5.54
N THR A 205 11.28 -13.55 4.26
CA THR A 205 12.44 -14.12 3.56
C THR A 205 13.75 -13.66 4.18
N ILE A 206 13.89 -12.39 4.58
CA ILE A 206 15.08 -11.88 5.24
C ILE A 206 15.37 -12.66 6.52
N PHE A 207 14.35 -12.91 7.36
CA PHE A 207 14.49 -13.66 8.60
C PHE A 207 14.68 -15.16 8.39
N TRP A 208 13.91 -15.76 7.49
CA TRP A 208 13.96 -17.21 7.23
C TRP A 208 15.30 -17.63 6.60
N THR A 209 15.90 -16.77 5.79
CA THR A 209 17.22 -17.00 5.18
C THR A 209 18.32 -17.18 6.23
N GLN A 210 18.20 -16.53 7.38
CA GLN A 210 19.16 -16.69 8.47
C GLN A 210 19.15 -18.10 9.06
N ARG A 211 17.99 -18.77 9.05
CA ARG A 211 17.87 -20.14 9.53
C ARG A 211 18.06 -21.18 8.43
N TRP A 212 17.55 -20.90 7.23
CA TRP A 212 17.57 -21.79 6.08
C TRP A 212 18.11 -21.05 4.87
N HIS A 213 19.42 -21.10 4.68
CA HIS A 213 20.11 -20.37 3.61
C HIS A 213 19.54 -20.64 2.21
N TRP A 214 19.06 -21.88 1.98
CA TRP A 214 18.44 -22.26 0.72
C TRP A 214 17.18 -21.44 0.40
N ILE A 215 16.47 -20.94 1.42
CA ILE A 215 15.30 -20.06 1.22
C ILE A 215 15.73 -18.77 0.51
N GLY A 216 16.85 -18.17 0.90
CA GLY A 216 17.38 -16.99 0.23
C GLY A 216 17.70 -17.24 -1.23
N VAL A 217 18.32 -18.37 -1.52
CA VAL A 217 18.62 -18.78 -2.90
C VAL A 217 17.34 -18.93 -3.71
N VAL A 218 16.36 -19.69 -3.20
CA VAL A 218 15.05 -19.86 -3.86
C VAL A 218 14.33 -18.52 -4.03
N ALA A 219 14.33 -17.67 -2.99
CA ALA A 219 13.67 -16.37 -3.04
C ALA A 219 14.29 -15.46 -4.10
N VAL A 220 15.61 -15.43 -4.26
CA VAL A 220 16.28 -14.66 -5.32
C VAL A 220 15.86 -15.15 -6.70
N TYR A 221 15.96 -16.47 -6.97
CA TYR A 221 15.57 -17.02 -8.27
C TYR A 221 14.09 -16.81 -8.56
N LEU A 222 13.23 -17.02 -7.57
CA LEU A 222 11.80 -16.79 -7.70
C LEU A 222 11.51 -15.31 -7.98
N SER A 223 12.15 -14.39 -7.26
CA SER A 223 11.99 -12.95 -7.49
C SER A 223 12.39 -12.56 -8.91
N ILE A 224 13.52 -13.06 -9.40
CA ILE A 224 13.97 -12.82 -10.79
C ILE A 224 12.95 -13.38 -11.78
N ALA A 225 12.51 -14.62 -11.59
CA ALA A 225 11.53 -15.25 -12.49
C ALA A 225 10.20 -14.49 -12.52
N LEU A 226 9.72 -14.06 -11.35
CA LEU A 226 8.48 -13.29 -11.22
C LEU A 226 8.60 -11.89 -11.82
N ILE A 227 9.73 -11.20 -11.66
CA ILE A 227 9.99 -9.89 -12.28
C ILE A 227 10.01 -10.05 -13.80
N ILE A 228 10.69 -11.08 -14.33
CA ILE A 228 10.71 -11.39 -15.77
C ILE A 228 9.30 -11.66 -16.29
N ALA A 229 8.52 -12.49 -15.59
CA ALA A 229 7.13 -12.78 -15.95
C ALA A 229 6.26 -11.50 -15.94
N GLY A 230 6.47 -10.61 -14.98
CA GLY A 230 5.81 -9.30 -14.92
C GLY A 230 6.15 -8.41 -16.12
N LEU A 231 7.43 -8.35 -16.50
CA LEU A 231 7.91 -7.59 -17.67
C LEU A 231 7.37 -8.16 -18.99
N VAL A 232 7.38 -9.48 -19.14
CA VAL A 232 6.82 -10.16 -20.33
C VAL A 232 5.31 -9.90 -20.44
N SER A 233 4.58 -10.01 -19.34
CA SER A 233 3.15 -9.72 -19.29
C SER A 233 2.84 -8.26 -19.67
N TRP A 234 3.64 -7.33 -19.16
CA TRP A 234 3.51 -5.91 -19.49
C TRP A 234 3.80 -5.64 -20.96
N TRP A 235 4.86 -6.23 -21.50
CA TRP A 235 5.23 -6.09 -22.91
C TRP A 235 4.15 -6.66 -23.84
N ALA A 236 3.65 -7.87 -23.55
CA ALA A 236 2.57 -8.51 -24.31
C ALA A 236 1.29 -7.65 -24.31
N GLU A 237 0.93 -7.05 -23.18
CA GLU A 237 -0.24 -6.16 -23.09
C GLU A 237 -0.03 -4.88 -23.92
N ARG A 238 1.18 -4.31 -23.90
CA ARG A 238 1.52 -3.11 -24.68
C ARG A 238 1.47 -3.39 -26.17
N SER A 239 1.99 -4.53 -26.61
CA SER A 239 1.96 -4.96 -28.02
C SER A 239 0.53 -5.19 -28.52
N ASN A 240 -0.36 -5.71 -27.66
CA ASN A 240 -1.76 -5.92 -28.00
C ASN A 240 -2.60 -4.63 -28.04
N ARG A 241 -2.18 -3.56 -27.35
CA ARG A 241 -2.86 -2.25 -27.42
C ARG A 241 -2.67 -1.54 -28.76
N GLY A 242 -1.60 -1.86 -29.50
CA GLY A 242 -1.35 -1.32 -30.83
C GLY A 242 -2.19 -1.97 -31.93
N ARG A 243 -2.88 -3.09 -31.66
CA ARG A 243 -3.80 -3.69 -32.64
C ARG A 243 -5.12 -2.94 -32.64
N PRO A 244 -5.60 -2.44 -33.78
CA PRO A 244 -6.90 -1.79 -33.84
C PRO A 244 -7.98 -2.79 -33.38
N ARG A 245 -8.51 -2.56 -32.19
CA ARG A 245 -9.73 -3.24 -31.78
C ARG A 245 -10.80 -2.76 -32.72
N SER A 246 -11.41 -3.68 -33.49
CA SER A 246 -12.66 -3.40 -34.18
C SER A 246 -13.60 -2.77 -33.16
N ARG A 247 -13.83 -1.47 -33.28
CA ARG A 247 -14.72 -0.72 -32.39
C ARG A 247 -16.11 -1.30 -32.56
N GLY A 248 -16.52 -2.20 -31.65
CA GLY A 248 -17.93 -2.42 -31.43
C GLY A 248 -18.56 -1.07 -31.02
N PRO A 249 -19.72 -0.71 -31.56
CA PRO A 249 -20.36 0.54 -31.24
C PRO A 249 -20.69 0.56 -29.74
N GLY A 250 -20.14 1.49 -28.98
CA GLY A 250 -20.74 1.94 -27.74
C GLY A 250 -20.06 1.65 -26.41
N THR A 251 -18.73 1.48 -26.31
CA THR A 251 -18.10 1.52 -24.98
C THR A 251 -17.30 2.81 -24.77
N ALA A 252 -17.97 3.82 -24.27
CA ALA A 252 -17.29 4.97 -23.68
C ALA A 252 -16.46 4.50 -22.49
N THR A 253 -15.13 4.54 -22.65
CA THR A 253 -14.19 4.24 -21.57
C THR A 253 -14.17 5.40 -20.59
N TYR A 254 -15.00 5.34 -19.59
CA TYR A 254 -14.84 6.17 -18.39
C TYR A 254 -13.63 5.64 -17.60
N THR A 255 -12.50 6.30 -17.76
CA THR A 255 -11.38 6.21 -16.81
C THR A 255 -11.69 7.05 -15.57
N ALA A 256 -12.73 6.66 -14.82
CA ALA A 256 -12.96 7.23 -13.52
C ALA A 256 -11.88 6.68 -12.57
N TRP A 257 -11.04 7.55 -12.07
CA TRP A 257 -10.15 7.27 -10.95
C TRP A 257 -10.98 6.78 -9.76
N PRO A 258 -10.55 5.73 -9.03
CA PRO A 258 -11.30 5.22 -7.87
C PRO A 258 -11.45 6.24 -6.73
N PHE A 259 -10.73 7.35 -6.80
CA PHE A 259 -10.87 8.53 -5.95
C PHE A 259 -11.36 9.71 -6.79
N ALA A 260 -12.51 9.57 -7.44
CA ALA A 260 -13.18 10.72 -8.06
C ALA A 260 -13.36 11.78 -6.97
N ASP A 261 -12.91 12.98 -7.30
CA ASP A 261 -13.06 14.17 -6.45
C ASP A 261 -14.54 14.32 -6.07
N PRO A 262 -14.94 14.13 -4.80
CA PRO A 262 -16.35 14.23 -4.41
C PRO A 262 -16.89 15.65 -4.56
N GLY A 263 -16.03 16.65 -4.80
CA GLY A 263 -16.38 18.03 -5.07
C GLY A 263 -16.47 18.39 -6.56
N ARG A 264 -16.04 17.51 -7.45
CA ARG A 264 -16.17 17.74 -8.89
C ARG A 264 -17.50 17.18 -9.34
N SER A 265 -18.56 17.96 -9.17
CA SER A 265 -19.85 17.73 -9.82
C SER A 265 -19.58 17.45 -11.31
N ASP A 266 -20.01 16.28 -11.79
CA ASP A 266 -19.97 15.89 -13.19
C ASP A 266 -20.60 17.04 -14.02
N PRO A 267 -19.87 17.67 -14.95
CA PRO A 267 -20.41 18.77 -15.76
C PRO A 267 -21.72 18.39 -16.44
N SER A 268 -21.90 17.11 -16.77
CA SER A 268 -23.14 16.58 -17.34
C SER A 268 -24.33 16.58 -16.36
N GLN A 269 -24.09 16.63 -15.04
CA GLN A 269 -25.15 16.77 -14.04
C GLN A 269 -25.59 18.23 -13.88
N LEU A 270 -24.67 19.16 -14.02
CA LEU A 270 -24.98 20.59 -14.00
C LEU A 270 -25.82 20.99 -15.23
N ASP A 271 -25.51 20.40 -16.39
CA ASP A 271 -26.31 20.67 -17.61
C ASP A 271 -27.70 20.04 -17.52
N ARG A 272 -27.83 18.84 -16.97
CA ARG A 272 -29.16 18.21 -16.72
C ARG A 272 -29.98 18.95 -15.68
N GLN A 273 -29.38 19.57 -14.69
CA GLN A 273 -30.08 20.43 -13.73
C GLN A 273 -30.55 21.76 -14.38
N ARG A 274 -29.74 22.31 -15.27
CA ARG A 274 -30.13 23.52 -16.04
C ARG A 274 -31.28 23.26 -17.02
N GLU A 275 -31.30 22.09 -17.67
CA GLU A 275 -32.39 21.71 -18.55
C GLU A 275 -33.71 21.50 -17.78
N ARG A 276 -33.68 20.81 -16.63
CA ARG A 276 -34.88 20.66 -15.77
C ARG A 276 -35.39 21.96 -15.19
N GLY A 277 -34.52 22.94 -14.96
CA GLY A 277 -34.92 24.28 -14.50
C GLY A 277 -35.58 25.12 -15.57
N ARG A 278 -35.30 24.84 -16.87
CA ARG A 278 -35.95 25.55 -17.99
C ARG A 278 -37.38 25.06 -18.27
N ASP A 279 -37.64 23.77 -18.09
CA ASP A 279 -38.97 23.18 -18.36
C ASP A 279 -40.03 23.56 -17.32
N HIS A 280 -39.63 24.03 -16.13
CA HIS A 280 -40.58 24.45 -15.08
C HIS A 280 -40.84 25.97 -15.06
N GLY A 281 -40.22 26.76 -15.92
CA GLY A 281 -40.39 28.22 -15.99
C GLY A 281 -41.37 28.70 -17.03
N GLY A 282 -41.95 27.83 -17.86
CA GLY A 282 -42.71 28.17 -19.04
C GLY A 282 -44.25 28.36 -18.88
N ASP A 283 -44.84 28.02 -17.73
CA ASP A 283 -46.32 27.91 -17.63
C ASP A 283 -46.93 28.84 -16.56
N ARG A 284 -46.51 30.09 -16.49
CA ARG A 284 -47.16 31.13 -15.69
C ARG A 284 -47.32 32.43 -16.45
N ARG A 285 -48.03 32.44 -17.58
CA ARG A 285 -48.70 33.63 -18.13
C ARG A 285 -49.96 33.17 -18.84
N GLU A 286 -51.05 33.74 -18.38
CA GLU A 286 -52.38 33.87 -18.99
C GLU A 286 -53.54 33.28 -18.14
N HIS A 287 -53.92 33.99 -17.11
CA HIS A 287 -55.33 34.18 -16.77
C HIS A 287 -55.50 35.62 -16.29
N GLY A 288 -55.60 36.53 -17.29
CA GLY A 288 -56.17 37.84 -17.11
C GLY A 288 -57.70 37.68 -17.00
N GLN A 289 -58.29 38.14 -15.90
CA GLN A 289 -59.72 38.38 -15.81
C GLN A 289 -60.02 39.78 -16.35
N PRO A 290 -61.04 39.94 -17.18
CA PRO A 290 -61.63 41.26 -17.45
C PRO A 290 -62.73 41.58 -16.40
N ALA A 291 -62.81 42.88 -16.06
CA ALA A 291 -63.75 43.75 -15.36
C ALA A 291 -65.05 43.19 -14.80
#